data_24efc0b32d3fb01c2ad95e45f56d0d7e
#
_entry.id   24efc0b32d3fb01c2ad95e45f56d0d7e
#
_cell.length_a   1.000
_cell.length_b   1.000
_cell.length_c   1.000
_cell.angle_alpha   90.00
_cell.angle_beta   90.00
_cell.angle_gamma   90.00
#
_symmetry.space_group_name_H-M   'P 1'
#
loop_
_entity.id
_entity.type
_entity.pdbx_description
1 polymer ?
#
loop_
_entity_poly.entity_id
_entity_poly.type
_entity_poly.pdbx_seq_one_letter_code
_entity_poly.pdbx_strand_id
1 'polypeptide(L)'
;VTQHNNKTNLQEETDIGTFIAQATTTDKWEVLSYNAPILPIHGALLRTGKVFFFCGSGNDPNRVNNLYDSVVWDVNKGTFTRQAPPLDSNNNPIDLFCAGHSFTPDGMLMVAGGTLRYDPFYGSPFAVMFDPITEKWVNKPSMNNGRWYPTVLTLGSGRILAVAGLGIDGKLNRQPEIYSSTFANGWNAFPITSALPSYPHLFLLSNGNIFYSGAQMGGTGVTPRILTLPGTFTQSITEKVVPGLQDPAFGDQAASVLLPPAQNQAVMIIGGGSATATTNRVNIVNLKATNPTYVGSRFLKNGRKHLSAVLLPDRTVFVCNGSRMDENTAQSMLPAEIYNPVTNSWTAVAKQNIPRVYHSVALLLPDGRVATAGGNPQRRVDELRLEIYSPAYMSQSRPIIQSAPQGLSYGLQFTIQTPQAANIKWVSLIRPMATTHSCDTEQRLVDVPINFRNATSLNVTVTDNRNIAPPGWYMLFISDNNGTPSVATWTRIS
;
A
#
# COMPACT_ATOMS: atom_id res chain seq x y z
N VAL A 1 -46.25 6.45 -51.66
CA VAL A 1 -47.08 6.27 -50.49
C VAL A 1 -46.74 4.94 -49.84
N THR A 2 -45.77 4.83 -49.04
CA THR A 2 -45.60 3.74 -48.05
C THR A 2 -44.59 4.21 -46.97
N GLN A 3 -45.10 4.39 -45.77
CA GLN A 3 -44.35 4.66 -44.57
C GLN A 3 -43.52 3.43 -44.21
N HIS A 4 -42.24 3.62 -44.00
CA HIS A 4 -41.39 2.64 -43.30
C HIS A 4 -41.15 3.13 -41.87
N ASN A 5 -41.80 2.45 -40.93
CA ASN A 5 -41.54 2.54 -39.53
C ASN A 5 -40.20 1.84 -39.24
N ASN A 6 -39.16 2.59 -38.91
CA ASN A 6 -37.98 2.08 -38.24
C ASN A 6 -38.18 2.21 -36.74
N LYS A 7 -38.59 1.12 -36.11
CA LYS A 7 -38.46 0.94 -34.67
C LYS A 7 -37.00 0.52 -34.39
N THR A 8 -36.19 1.43 -33.90
CA THR A 8 -34.94 1.10 -33.23
C THR A 8 -35.23 0.52 -31.85
N ASN A 9 -35.04 -0.77 -31.70
CA ASN A 9 -35.00 -1.44 -30.43
C ASN A 9 -33.74 -0.99 -29.68
N LEU A 10 -33.86 -0.09 -28.73
CA LEU A 10 -32.93 0.07 -27.62
C LEU A 10 -33.24 -1.05 -26.64
N GLN A 11 -32.55 -2.17 -26.76
CA GLN A 11 -32.41 -3.10 -25.65
C GLN A 11 -31.42 -2.46 -24.66
N GLU A 12 -31.94 -1.88 -23.59
CA GLU A 12 -31.18 -1.65 -22.37
C GLU A 12 -30.75 -3.01 -21.81
N GLU A 13 -29.52 -3.35 -22.02
CA GLU A 13 -28.86 -4.42 -21.24
C GLU A 13 -28.73 -3.94 -19.79
N THR A 14 -29.75 -4.22 -19.00
CA THR A 14 -29.65 -4.23 -17.54
C THR A 14 -28.85 -5.48 -17.14
N ASP A 15 -27.53 -5.40 -17.25
CA ASP A 15 -26.65 -6.39 -16.63
C ASP A 15 -26.59 -6.11 -15.11
N ILE A 16 -27.68 -6.46 -14.42
CA ILE A 16 -27.74 -6.50 -12.98
C ILE A 16 -26.86 -7.67 -12.56
N GLY A 17 -25.58 -7.37 -12.26
CA GLY A 17 -24.68 -8.31 -11.61
C GLY A 17 -25.36 -8.87 -10.36
N THR A 18 -25.77 -10.11 -10.42
CA THR A 18 -26.32 -10.85 -9.29
C THR A 18 -25.27 -10.89 -8.19
N PHE A 19 -25.39 -10.01 -7.20
CA PHE A 19 -24.73 -10.19 -5.91
C PHE A 19 -25.33 -11.43 -5.29
N ILE A 20 -24.58 -12.53 -5.25
CA ILE A 20 -24.95 -13.70 -4.50
C ILE A 20 -24.96 -13.24 -3.04
N ALA A 21 -26.14 -13.14 -2.45
CA ALA A 21 -26.29 -12.96 -1.02
C ALA A 21 -25.62 -14.15 -0.34
N GLN A 22 -24.48 -13.92 0.28
CA GLN A 22 -23.71 -14.97 0.93
C GLN A 22 -24.41 -15.36 2.23
N ALA A 23 -24.55 -16.66 2.43
CA ALA A 23 -24.88 -17.26 3.70
C ALA A 23 -23.94 -16.71 4.79
N THR A 24 -24.41 -16.56 6.01
CA THR A 24 -23.76 -16.04 7.23
C THR A 24 -22.23 -16.11 7.17
N THR A 25 -21.60 -14.97 6.86
CA THR A 25 -20.15 -14.86 6.85
C THR A 25 -19.64 -14.98 8.28
N THR A 26 -18.60 -15.78 8.50
CA THR A 26 -17.93 -15.93 9.80
C THR A 26 -16.91 -14.82 10.04
N ASP A 27 -16.77 -13.90 9.11
CA ASP A 27 -15.92 -12.72 9.22
C ASP A 27 -16.55 -11.66 10.14
N LYS A 28 -15.72 -10.90 10.82
CA LYS A 28 -16.19 -9.90 11.79
C LYS A 28 -15.23 -8.73 11.96
N TRP A 29 -15.81 -7.63 12.44
CA TRP A 29 -15.05 -6.47 12.93
C TRP A 29 -15.11 -6.40 14.44
N GLU A 30 -14.02 -5.99 15.03
CA GLU A 30 -13.88 -5.75 16.47
C GLU A 30 -13.32 -4.34 16.68
N VAL A 31 -14.11 -3.50 17.35
CA VAL A 31 -13.63 -2.19 17.85
C VAL A 31 -12.87 -2.45 19.13
N LEU A 32 -11.61 -2.03 19.18
CA LEU A 32 -10.78 -2.23 20.35
C LEU A 32 -11.24 -1.33 21.51
N SER A 33 -11.06 -1.78 22.74
CA SER A 33 -11.48 -1.06 23.96
C SER A 33 -10.58 0.14 24.31
N TYR A 34 -9.56 0.41 23.49
CA TYR A 34 -8.59 1.50 23.64
C TYR A 34 -8.36 2.23 22.32
N ASN A 35 -7.94 3.46 22.40
CA ASN A 35 -7.68 4.33 21.26
C ASN A 35 -6.17 4.45 20.96
N ALA A 36 -5.83 4.82 19.73
CA ALA A 36 -4.50 5.30 19.41
C ALA A 36 -4.23 6.63 20.15
N PRO A 37 -3.03 6.84 20.72
CA PRO A 37 -2.71 8.07 21.43
C PRO A 37 -2.36 9.24 20.50
N ILE A 38 -2.30 8.98 19.19
CA ILE A 38 -2.06 9.96 18.12
C ILE A 38 -2.99 9.66 16.96
N LEU A 39 -3.15 10.59 16.01
CA LEU A 39 -3.85 10.34 14.75
C LEU A 39 -3.00 9.45 13.84
N PRO A 40 -3.43 8.20 13.48
CA PRO A 40 -2.68 7.31 12.60
C PRO A 40 -2.79 7.71 11.13
N ILE A 41 -1.99 8.70 10.68
CA ILE A 41 -1.94 9.16 9.27
C ILE A 41 -1.06 8.24 8.44
N HIS A 42 0.07 7.85 9.00
CA HIS A 42 1.03 6.93 8.41
C HIS A 42 1.08 5.66 9.25
N GLY A 43 1.04 4.51 8.60
CA GLY A 43 1.09 3.21 9.25
C GLY A 43 2.08 2.27 8.57
N ALA A 44 2.90 1.58 9.36
CA ALA A 44 3.82 0.58 8.86
C ALA A 44 3.84 -0.66 9.76
N LEU A 45 3.80 -1.86 9.17
CA LEU A 45 3.98 -3.10 9.91
C LEU A 45 5.48 -3.39 10.03
N LEU A 46 6.01 -3.30 11.23
CA LEU A 46 7.42 -3.54 11.51
C LEU A 46 7.75 -5.04 11.51
N ARG A 47 9.01 -5.40 11.17
CA ARG A 47 9.50 -6.79 11.22
C ARG A 47 9.47 -7.44 12.62
N THR A 48 9.17 -6.66 13.64
CA THR A 48 8.91 -7.13 15.00
C THR A 48 7.48 -7.61 15.23
N GLY A 49 6.61 -7.47 14.22
CA GLY A 49 5.17 -7.76 14.31
C GLY A 49 4.35 -6.63 14.96
N LYS A 50 4.99 -5.56 15.42
CA LYS A 50 4.34 -4.36 15.94
C LYS A 50 3.96 -3.41 14.79
N VAL A 51 2.99 -2.55 15.03
CA VAL A 51 2.58 -1.50 14.09
C VAL A 51 3.16 -0.18 14.53
N PHE A 52 3.73 0.57 13.59
CA PHE A 52 4.24 1.90 13.82
C PHE A 52 3.31 2.93 13.18
N PHE A 53 2.83 3.88 13.97
CA PHE A 53 2.06 5.03 13.51
C PHE A 53 2.84 6.33 13.73
N PHE A 54 2.75 7.24 12.78
CA PHE A 54 3.25 8.60 12.94
C PHE A 54 2.36 9.59 12.20
N CYS A 55 2.34 10.83 12.67
CA CYS A 55 1.51 11.88 12.10
C CYS A 55 2.23 13.23 11.96
N GLY A 56 3.45 13.38 12.46
CA GLY A 56 4.08 14.70 12.53
C GLY A 56 3.17 15.69 13.25
N SER A 57 2.94 16.87 12.68
CA SER A 57 2.02 17.87 13.21
C SER A 57 0.53 17.50 13.10
N GLY A 58 0.18 16.39 12.42
CA GLY A 58 -1.20 15.87 12.40
C GLY A 58 -2.22 16.78 11.71
N ASN A 59 -1.83 17.46 10.63
CA ASN A 59 -2.67 18.44 9.92
C ASN A 59 -3.11 19.63 10.79
N ASP A 60 -2.32 20.00 11.81
CA ASP A 60 -2.59 21.18 12.65
C ASP A 60 -1.41 22.14 12.62
N PRO A 61 -1.52 23.32 11.92
CA PRO A 61 -0.46 24.30 11.84
C PRO A 61 -0.04 24.88 13.20
N ASN A 62 -0.88 24.79 14.24
CA ASN A 62 -0.52 25.24 15.58
C ASN A 62 0.43 24.27 16.30
N ARG A 63 0.64 23.06 15.75
CA ARG A 63 1.57 22.06 16.30
C ARG A 63 2.97 22.14 15.70
N VAL A 64 3.24 23.08 14.80
CA VAL A 64 4.54 23.21 14.10
C VAL A 64 5.73 23.39 15.07
N ASN A 65 5.50 23.85 16.29
CA ASN A 65 6.54 23.97 17.33
C ASN A 65 6.30 23.06 18.55
N ASN A 66 5.41 22.07 18.41
CA ASN A 66 5.05 21.14 19.47
C ASN A 66 5.55 19.70 19.14
N LEU A 67 5.21 18.76 20.01
CA LEU A 67 5.56 17.35 19.82
C LEU A 67 4.97 16.82 18.51
N TYR A 68 5.87 16.29 17.66
CA TYR A 68 5.52 15.55 16.47
C TYR A 68 5.43 14.07 16.84
N ASP A 69 4.20 13.58 16.89
CA ASP A 69 3.91 12.29 17.49
C ASP A 69 4.24 11.11 16.57
N SER A 70 4.88 10.12 17.17
CA SER A 70 4.99 8.77 16.63
C SER A 70 4.90 7.73 17.76
N VAL A 71 4.30 6.57 17.45
CA VAL A 71 4.05 5.51 18.43
C VAL A 71 4.26 4.13 17.82
N VAL A 72 4.79 3.21 18.61
CA VAL A 72 4.81 1.78 18.31
C VAL A 72 3.68 1.11 19.06
N TRP A 73 2.80 0.44 18.34
CA TRP A 73 1.68 -0.31 18.86
C TRP A 73 2.01 -1.82 18.91
N ASP A 74 2.05 -2.38 20.10
CA ASP A 74 2.06 -3.83 20.30
C ASP A 74 0.61 -4.33 20.27
N VAL A 75 0.20 -4.86 19.12
CA VAL A 75 -1.18 -5.30 18.87
C VAL A 75 -1.60 -6.40 19.83
N ASN A 76 -0.66 -7.30 20.19
CA ASN A 76 -0.95 -8.45 21.05
C ASN A 76 -1.15 -8.04 22.51
N LYS A 77 -0.45 -6.98 22.96
CA LYS A 77 -0.56 -6.45 24.34
C LYS A 77 -1.58 -5.33 24.47
N GLY A 78 -2.02 -4.73 23.35
CA GLY A 78 -2.87 -3.55 23.37
C GLY A 78 -2.17 -2.30 23.94
N THR A 79 -0.85 -2.19 23.82
CA THR A 79 -0.07 -1.10 24.43
C THR A 79 0.66 -0.29 23.37
N PHE A 80 0.89 0.99 23.70
CA PHE A 80 1.62 1.94 22.85
C PHE A 80 2.89 2.42 23.54
N THR A 81 3.97 2.54 22.78
CA THR A 81 5.21 3.21 23.20
C THR A 81 5.40 4.45 22.35
N ARG A 82 5.35 5.64 22.96
CA ARG A 82 5.59 6.91 22.28
C ARG A 82 7.07 7.09 22.00
N GLN A 83 7.41 7.62 20.83
CA GLN A 83 8.77 7.88 20.42
C GLN A 83 9.08 9.38 20.43
N ALA A 84 10.30 9.75 20.80
CA ALA A 84 10.77 11.14 20.64
C ALA A 84 10.84 11.47 19.13
N PRO A 85 10.48 12.71 18.72
CA PRO A 85 10.56 13.11 17.32
C PRO A 85 12.01 13.12 16.82
N PRO A 86 12.23 12.91 15.52
CA PRO A 86 13.53 13.18 14.92
C PRO A 86 13.81 14.70 14.98
N LEU A 87 15.09 15.07 15.17
CA LEU A 87 15.50 16.47 15.29
C LEU A 87 16.42 16.86 14.12
N ASP A 88 16.31 18.10 13.67
CA ASP A 88 17.26 18.68 12.70
C ASP A 88 18.61 19.03 13.37
N SER A 89 19.55 19.60 12.61
CA SER A 89 20.86 20.02 13.11
C SER A 89 20.80 21.14 14.15
N ASN A 90 19.67 21.85 14.27
CA ASN A 90 19.44 22.92 15.22
C ASN A 90 18.61 22.46 16.44
N ASN A 91 18.39 21.14 16.58
CA ASN A 91 17.56 20.51 17.60
C ASN A 91 16.06 20.87 17.49
N ASN A 92 15.58 21.28 16.32
CA ASN A 92 14.16 21.45 16.08
C ASN A 92 13.52 20.12 15.64
N PRO A 93 12.31 19.79 16.10
CA PRO A 93 11.58 18.62 15.60
C PRO A 93 11.35 18.68 14.09
N ILE A 94 11.61 17.57 13.39
CA ILE A 94 11.32 17.42 11.97
C ILE A 94 9.87 16.99 11.80
N ASP A 95 9.08 17.81 11.08
CA ASP A 95 7.67 17.50 10.82
C ASP A 95 7.51 16.49 9.68
N LEU A 96 7.19 15.24 10.04
CA LEU A 96 6.97 14.13 9.10
C LEU A 96 5.53 14.06 8.57
N PHE A 97 4.68 15.06 8.85
CA PHE A 97 3.33 15.10 8.31
C PHE A 97 3.39 15.13 6.78
N CYS A 98 2.68 14.17 6.17
CA CYS A 98 2.63 14.00 4.71
C CYS A 98 3.98 13.67 4.06
N ALA A 99 4.86 12.95 4.76
CA ALA A 99 6.07 12.34 4.19
C ALA A 99 5.76 11.08 3.37
N GLY A 100 6.71 10.63 2.55
CA GLY A 100 6.70 9.30 1.95
C GLY A 100 7.55 8.33 2.77
N HIS A 101 7.24 7.02 2.70
CA HIS A 101 8.01 6.03 3.44
C HIS A 101 8.05 4.67 2.74
N SER A 102 9.13 3.91 3.00
CA SER A 102 9.39 2.59 2.42
C SER A 102 10.44 1.84 3.25
N PHE A 103 10.39 0.51 3.28
CA PHE A 103 11.34 -0.29 4.04
C PHE A 103 12.67 -0.48 3.32
N THR A 104 13.77 -0.34 4.05
CA THR A 104 15.11 -0.71 3.60
C THR A 104 15.36 -2.21 3.70
N PRO A 105 16.40 -2.75 3.03
CA PRO A 105 16.72 -4.19 3.05
C PRO A 105 17.01 -4.76 4.45
N ASP A 106 17.46 -3.94 5.39
CA ASP A 106 17.69 -4.32 6.79
C ASP A 106 16.44 -4.20 7.67
N GLY A 107 15.33 -3.70 7.09
CA GLY A 107 14.03 -3.60 7.75
C GLY A 107 13.83 -2.33 8.58
N MET A 108 14.68 -1.31 8.40
CA MET A 108 14.39 0.03 8.88
C MET A 108 13.33 0.68 7.99
N LEU A 109 12.54 1.60 8.52
CA LEU A 109 11.58 2.39 7.74
C LEU A 109 12.22 3.73 7.36
N MET A 110 12.58 3.90 6.08
CA MET A 110 12.93 5.21 5.53
C MET A 110 11.69 6.08 5.45
N VAL A 111 11.78 7.29 5.98
CA VAL A 111 10.77 8.34 5.84
C VAL A 111 11.46 9.57 5.25
N ALA A 112 10.95 10.06 4.12
CA ALA A 112 11.56 11.16 3.39
C ALA A 112 10.51 12.23 3.03
N GLY A 113 10.89 13.49 3.22
CA GLY A 113 9.99 14.63 3.05
C GLY A 113 9.18 14.95 4.30
N GLY A 114 8.00 15.50 4.11
CA GLY A 114 7.14 16.00 5.17
C GLY A 114 6.85 17.49 5.02
N THR A 115 6.38 18.12 6.07
CA THR A 115 5.96 19.53 6.06
C THR A 115 7.05 20.45 6.55
N LEU A 116 7.44 21.42 5.74
CA LEU A 116 8.32 22.52 6.13
C LEU A 116 7.52 23.76 6.55
N ARG A 117 6.35 23.94 5.92
CA ARG A 117 5.47 25.10 6.16
C ARG A 117 4.03 24.74 5.80
N TYR A 118 3.08 25.33 6.55
CA TYR A 118 1.65 25.30 6.24
C TYR A 118 1.16 26.56 5.51
N ASP A 119 0.11 26.39 4.75
CA ASP A 119 -0.73 27.37 4.09
C ASP A 119 0.02 28.56 3.45
N PRO A 120 0.68 28.38 2.31
CA PRO A 120 0.71 27.18 1.47
C PRO A 120 1.73 26.15 1.99
N PHE A 121 1.52 24.88 1.62
CA PHE A 121 2.42 23.79 2.00
C PHE A 121 3.75 23.86 1.23
N TYR A 122 4.83 23.74 2.00
CA TYR A 122 6.19 23.60 1.47
C TYR A 122 6.76 22.29 1.97
N GLY A 123 7.44 21.57 1.08
CA GLY A 123 8.01 20.27 1.37
C GLY A 123 9.33 20.31 2.11
N SER A 124 9.48 19.43 3.08
CA SER A 124 10.70 19.23 3.85
C SER A 124 11.74 18.43 3.03
N PRO A 125 13.03 18.78 3.06
CA PRO A 125 14.10 18.00 2.44
C PRO A 125 14.61 16.87 3.33
N PHE A 126 14.20 16.79 4.58
CA PHE A 126 14.73 15.84 5.54
C PHE A 126 14.40 14.39 5.19
N ALA A 127 15.33 13.50 5.53
CA ALA A 127 15.16 12.07 5.49
C ALA A 127 15.63 11.46 6.81
N VAL A 128 14.83 10.54 7.34
CA VAL A 128 15.11 9.85 8.59
C VAL A 128 14.78 8.37 8.44
N MET A 129 15.36 7.52 9.27
CA MET A 129 14.98 6.11 9.34
C MET A 129 14.50 5.78 10.75
N PHE A 130 13.42 5.01 10.84
CA PHE A 130 12.99 4.43 12.09
C PHE A 130 13.54 3.01 12.22
N ASP A 131 14.27 2.74 13.30
CA ASP A 131 14.80 1.41 13.62
C ASP A 131 13.77 0.63 14.44
N PRO A 132 13.19 -0.47 13.92
CA PRO A 132 12.17 -1.25 14.62
C PRO A 132 12.69 -2.04 15.83
N ILE A 133 13.99 -2.16 16.01
CA ILE A 133 14.58 -2.89 17.14
C ILE A 133 14.85 -1.96 18.30
N THR A 134 15.50 -0.84 18.05
CA THR A 134 15.78 0.17 19.10
C THR A 134 14.57 1.10 19.32
N GLU A 135 13.60 1.07 18.42
CA GLU A 135 12.41 1.95 18.37
C GLU A 135 12.82 3.44 18.40
N LYS A 136 13.88 3.79 17.65
CA LYS A 136 14.43 5.15 17.58
C LYS A 136 14.56 5.65 16.17
N TRP A 137 14.45 6.97 16.01
CA TRP A 137 14.77 7.66 14.78
C TRP A 137 16.27 7.83 14.58
N VAL A 138 16.73 7.70 13.34
CA VAL A 138 18.11 7.91 12.90
C VAL A 138 18.11 8.86 11.71
N ASN A 139 18.75 10.01 11.84
CA ASN A 139 18.86 10.98 10.75
C ASN A 139 19.67 10.41 9.58
N LYS A 140 19.27 10.78 8.37
CA LYS A 140 19.97 10.48 7.13
C LYS A 140 20.28 11.78 6.38
N PRO A 141 21.20 11.77 5.42
CA PRO A 141 21.41 12.92 4.55
C PRO A 141 20.11 13.42 3.94
N SER A 142 19.92 14.73 3.91
CA SER A 142 18.75 15.35 3.30
C SER A 142 18.72 15.14 1.79
N MET A 143 17.53 15.11 1.20
CA MET A 143 17.33 15.19 -0.25
C MET A 143 17.83 16.53 -0.80
N ASN A 144 18.08 16.59 -2.11
CA ASN A 144 18.51 17.83 -2.77
C ASN A 144 17.41 18.91 -2.78
N ASN A 145 16.14 18.50 -2.72
CA ASN A 145 15.01 19.41 -2.63
C ASN A 145 13.94 18.84 -1.69
N GLY A 146 13.06 19.69 -1.18
CA GLY A 146 11.95 19.28 -0.32
C GLY A 146 10.89 18.47 -1.06
N ARG A 147 10.08 17.74 -0.26
CA ARG A 147 8.92 16.99 -0.77
C ARG A 147 7.81 16.96 0.28
N TRP A 148 6.66 17.50 -0.08
CA TRP A 148 5.40 17.32 0.62
C TRP A 148 4.50 16.46 -0.26
N TYR A 149 4.01 15.32 0.23
CA TYR A 149 3.32 14.28 -0.54
C TYR A 149 4.18 13.57 -1.60
N PRO A 150 5.41 13.15 -1.28
CA PRO A 150 6.18 12.29 -2.19
C PRO A 150 5.74 10.84 -2.13
N THR A 151 6.05 10.09 -3.17
CA THR A 151 6.08 8.63 -3.08
C THR A 151 7.53 8.15 -2.92
N VAL A 152 7.71 7.23 -1.98
CA VAL A 152 8.99 6.56 -1.70
C VAL A 152 8.83 5.08 -1.99
N LEU A 153 9.78 4.49 -2.72
CA LEU A 153 9.71 3.13 -3.24
C LEU A 153 11.06 2.40 -3.13
N THR A 154 11.05 1.19 -2.58
CA THR A 154 12.24 0.32 -2.55
C THR A 154 12.42 -0.40 -3.89
N LEU A 155 13.61 -0.26 -4.47
CA LEU A 155 14.01 -0.89 -5.73
C LEU A 155 14.58 -2.30 -5.51
N GLY A 156 14.65 -3.11 -6.55
CA GLY A 156 15.27 -4.44 -6.50
C GLY A 156 16.77 -4.43 -6.12
N SER A 157 17.43 -3.30 -6.28
CA SER A 157 18.80 -3.08 -5.78
C SER A 157 18.90 -2.81 -4.28
N GLY A 158 17.77 -2.62 -3.59
CA GLY A 158 17.70 -2.18 -2.19
C GLY A 158 17.85 -0.67 -1.99
N ARG A 159 18.06 0.09 -3.08
CA ARG A 159 18.07 1.56 -3.04
C ARG A 159 16.64 2.08 -2.92
N ILE A 160 16.51 3.32 -2.42
CA ILE A 160 15.21 3.96 -2.22
C ILE A 160 15.04 5.08 -3.24
N LEU A 161 13.95 5.04 -4.01
CA LEU A 161 13.56 6.09 -4.94
C LEU A 161 12.55 7.01 -4.27
N ALA A 162 12.73 8.33 -4.36
CA ALA A 162 11.78 9.36 -3.99
C ALA A 162 11.36 10.18 -5.21
N VAL A 163 10.05 10.35 -5.41
CA VAL A 163 9.50 11.11 -6.54
C VAL A 163 8.36 12.01 -6.11
N ALA A 164 8.10 13.04 -6.91
CA ALA A 164 6.98 13.97 -6.77
C ALA A 164 6.96 14.73 -5.42
N GLY A 165 5.79 15.23 -5.06
CA GLY A 165 5.59 16.10 -3.90
C GLY A 165 5.93 17.57 -4.18
N LEU A 166 5.49 18.47 -3.29
CA LEU A 166 5.85 19.89 -3.37
C LEU A 166 7.25 20.12 -2.79
N GLY A 167 8.04 20.94 -3.46
CA GLY A 167 9.39 21.30 -3.05
C GLY A 167 9.43 22.32 -1.90
N ILE A 168 10.63 22.76 -1.55
CA ILE A 168 10.89 23.80 -0.54
C ILE A 168 10.29 25.16 -0.92
N ASP A 169 9.93 25.33 -2.18
CA ASP A 169 9.31 26.55 -2.74
C ASP A 169 7.79 26.41 -2.94
N GLY A 170 7.20 25.28 -2.52
CA GLY A 170 5.79 24.97 -2.68
C GLY A 170 5.38 24.57 -4.09
N LYS A 171 6.33 24.46 -5.04
CA LYS A 171 6.06 23.99 -6.39
C LYS A 171 6.30 22.49 -6.50
N LEU A 172 5.66 21.85 -7.49
CA LEU A 172 5.85 20.43 -7.76
C LEU A 172 7.32 20.10 -8.05
N ASN A 173 7.91 19.25 -7.21
CA ASN A 173 9.26 18.73 -7.42
C ASN A 173 9.23 17.62 -8.47
N ARG A 174 9.75 17.92 -9.66
CA ARG A 174 9.78 17.03 -10.82
C ARG A 174 11.10 16.27 -10.95
N GLN A 175 11.98 16.37 -9.98
CA GLN A 175 13.29 15.74 -9.99
C GLN A 175 13.29 14.49 -9.11
N PRO A 176 13.30 13.26 -9.68
CA PRO A 176 13.42 12.03 -8.92
C PRO A 176 14.80 11.91 -8.30
N GLU A 177 14.86 11.33 -7.09
CA GLU A 177 16.10 11.11 -6.36
C GLU A 177 16.19 9.67 -5.85
N ILE A 178 17.39 9.11 -5.84
CA ILE A 178 17.65 7.78 -5.27
C ILE A 178 18.59 7.92 -4.09
N TYR A 179 18.18 7.31 -2.96
CA TYR A 179 19.01 7.13 -1.78
C TYR A 179 19.80 5.82 -1.85
N SER A 180 21.07 5.89 -1.45
CA SER A 180 21.89 4.73 -1.11
C SER A 180 22.87 5.12 -0.01
N SER A 181 23.05 4.23 0.97
CA SER A 181 24.08 4.41 2.01
C SER A 181 25.52 4.39 1.43
N THR A 182 25.69 3.95 0.17
CA THR A 182 26.98 3.93 -0.52
C THR A 182 27.27 5.21 -1.31
N PHE A 183 26.32 6.12 -1.45
CA PHE A 183 26.54 7.41 -2.10
C PHE A 183 27.17 8.40 -1.13
N ALA A 184 28.13 9.20 -1.60
CA ALA A 184 28.85 10.17 -0.78
C ALA A 184 27.92 11.13 -0.01
N ASN A 185 26.85 11.59 -0.67
CA ASN A 185 25.85 12.51 -0.11
C ASN A 185 24.51 11.82 0.23
N GLY A 186 24.46 10.49 0.21
CA GLY A 186 23.25 9.71 0.45
C GLY A 186 22.25 9.74 -0.72
N TRP A 187 22.03 10.87 -1.37
CA TRP A 187 21.05 11.05 -2.47
C TRP A 187 21.71 11.47 -3.78
N ASN A 188 21.25 10.87 -4.86
CA ASN A 188 21.58 11.29 -6.23
C ASN A 188 20.29 11.55 -7.01
N ALA A 189 20.26 12.66 -7.75
CA ALA A 189 19.11 13.11 -8.51
C ALA A 189 19.24 12.79 -9.99
N PHE A 190 18.12 12.43 -10.63
CA PHE A 190 17.99 12.37 -12.08
C PHE A 190 17.64 13.75 -12.65
N PRO A 191 17.79 13.97 -13.98
CA PRO A 191 17.20 15.12 -14.64
C PRO A 191 15.69 15.22 -14.41
N ILE A 192 15.14 16.42 -14.59
CA ILE A 192 13.71 16.69 -14.46
C ILE A 192 12.89 15.78 -15.39
N THR A 193 11.85 15.17 -14.87
CA THR A 193 10.87 14.34 -15.60
C THR A 193 9.60 15.12 -15.92
N SER A 194 8.62 14.45 -16.58
CA SER A 194 7.26 14.97 -16.64
C SER A 194 6.66 15.06 -15.23
N ALA A 195 5.63 15.90 -15.09
CA ALA A 195 4.97 16.07 -13.80
C ALA A 195 4.23 14.78 -13.40
N LEU A 196 4.63 14.18 -12.27
CA LEU A 196 3.82 13.20 -11.56
C LEU A 196 3.02 13.93 -10.47
N PRO A 197 1.79 13.50 -10.17
CA PRO A 197 0.98 14.10 -9.11
C PRO A 197 1.56 13.84 -7.72
N SER A 198 0.95 14.40 -6.68
CA SER A 198 1.27 14.05 -5.30
C SER A 198 0.89 12.60 -4.99
N TYR A 199 1.70 11.93 -4.16
CA TYR A 199 1.55 10.50 -3.84
C TYR A 199 1.19 9.64 -5.07
N PRO A 200 1.94 9.68 -6.18
CA PRO A 200 1.67 8.77 -7.29
C PRO A 200 1.83 7.32 -6.83
N HIS A 201 0.82 6.48 -7.07
CA HIS A 201 0.94 5.06 -6.73
C HIS A 201 1.88 4.36 -7.70
N LEU A 202 3.03 3.94 -7.20
CA LEU A 202 4.13 3.37 -7.98
C LEU A 202 4.32 1.88 -7.69
N PHE A 203 4.64 1.12 -8.73
CA PHE A 203 4.90 -0.32 -8.65
C PHE A 203 6.22 -0.66 -9.34
N LEU A 204 7.13 -1.30 -8.60
CA LEU A 204 8.33 -1.88 -9.18
C LEU A 204 7.97 -3.12 -10.00
N LEU A 205 8.31 -3.13 -11.28
CA LEU A 205 8.07 -4.21 -12.22
C LEU A 205 9.24 -5.20 -12.25
N SER A 206 8.96 -6.43 -12.71
CA SER A 206 9.95 -7.52 -12.77
C SER A 206 11.20 -7.21 -13.59
N ASN A 207 11.13 -6.28 -14.53
CA ASN A 207 12.25 -5.81 -15.35
C ASN A 207 12.99 -4.60 -14.77
N GLY A 208 12.64 -4.14 -13.55
CA GLY A 208 13.23 -2.98 -12.90
C GLY A 208 12.61 -1.64 -13.28
N ASN A 209 11.69 -1.60 -14.24
CA ASN A 209 10.91 -0.40 -14.54
C ASN A 209 9.91 -0.12 -13.42
N ILE A 210 9.37 1.09 -13.40
CA ILE A 210 8.41 1.53 -12.41
C ILE A 210 7.12 1.92 -13.13
N PHE A 211 6.00 1.42 -12.65
CA PHE A 211 4.69 1.74 -13.21
C PHE A 211 3.93 2.69 -12.29
N TYR A 212 3.50 3.83 -12.84
CA TYR A 212 2.52 4.72 -12.22
C TYR A 212 1.11 4.31 -12.66
N SER A 213 0.26 3.96 -11.68
CA SER A 213 -1.06 3.35 -11.95
C SER A 213 -2.16 4.31 -12.35
N GLY A 214 -1.99 5.62 -12.14
CA GLY A 214 -3.05 6.63 -12.28
C GLY A 214 -3.75 6.97 -10.96
N ALA A 215 -3.49 6.25 -9.87
CA ALA A 215 -3.95 6.62 -8.53
C ALA A 215 -3.00 7.63 -7.90
N GLN A 216 -3.54 8.58 -7.15
CA GLN A 216 -2.81 9.75 -6.65
C GLN A 216 -3.53 10.44 -5.49
N MET A 217 -2.92 11.49 -4.97
CA MET A 217 -3.52 12.42 -4.03
C MET A 217 -3.67 13.80 -4.67
N GLY A 218 -4.91 14.28 -4.77
CA GLY A 218 -5.23 15.62 -5.28
C GLY A 218 -4.94 15.83 -6.78
N GLY A 219 -5.46 16.94 -7.32
CA GLY A 219 -5.20 17.37 -8.69
C GLY A 219 -6.01 16.63 -9.77
N THR A 220 -5.77 17.03 -11.03
CA THR A 220 -6.35 16.37 -12.21
C THR A 220 -5.54 15.09 -12.53
N GLY A 221 -6.24 14.06 -13.00
CA GLY A 221 -5.61 12.77 -13.32
C GLY A 221 -4.46 12.91 -14.32
N VAL A 222 -3.34 12.29 -14.00
CA VAL A 222 -2.20 12.12 -14.89
C VAL A 222 -2.28 10.73 -15.52
N THR A 223 -2.08 10.64 -16.82
CA THR A 223 -2.15 9.36 -17.54
C THR A 223 -1.14 8.36 -16.99
N PRO A 224 -1.55 7.10 -16.70
CA PRO A 224 -0.65 6.04 -16.27
C PRO A 224 0.53 5.84 -17.22
N ARG A 225 1.70 5.50 -16.66
CA ARG A 225 2.92 5.34 -17.46
C ARG A 225 3.96 4.43 -16.82
N ILE A 226 4.79 3.86 -17.64
CA ILE A 226 5.98 3.11 -17.23
C ILE A 226 7.17 4.05 -17.28
N LEU A 227 7.92 4.13 -16.20
CA LEU A 227 9.16 4.87 -16.04
C LEU A 227 10.34 3.89 -16.14
N THR A 228 11.28 4.13 -17.04
CA THR A 228 12.51 3.36 -17.13
C THR A 228 13.67 4.18 -16.60
N LEU A 229 14.23 3.73 -15.47
CA LEU A 229 15.39 4.37 -14.85
C LEU A 229 16.64 4.10 -15.68
N PRO A 230 17.42 5.14 -16.05
CA PRO A 230 18.68 4.95 -16.76
C PRO A 230 19.76 4.40 -15.83
N GLY A 231 20.83 3.88 -16.41
CA GLY A 231 21.99 3.37 -15.68
C GLY A 231 22.83 4.45 -14.98
N THR A 232 22.66 5.72 -15.33
CA THR A 232 23.41 6.87 -14.78
C THR A 232 22.47 8.02 -14.41
N PHE A 233 22.90 8.87 -13.47
CA PHE A 233 22.11 10.02 -13.01
C PHE A 233 22.18 11.24 -13.95
N THR A 234 22.97 11.18 -15.02
CA THR A 234 23.06 12.23 -16.04
C THR A 234 22.07 12.05 -17.18
N GLN A 235 21.48 10.87 -17.29
CA GLN A 235 20.49 10.54 -18.31
C GLN A 235 19.08 10.73 -17.77
N SER A 236 18.15 11.13 -18.64
CA SER A 236 16.74 11.29 -18.29
C SER A 236 16.04 9.93 -18.17
N ILE A 237 15.11 9.86 -17.23
CA ILE A 237 14.15 8.77 -17.14
C ILE A 237 13.26 8.79 -18.39
N THR A 238 13.10 7.66 -19.06
CA THR A 238 12.19 7.54 -20.19
C THR A 238 10.82 7.11 -19.74
N GLU A 239 9.78 7.59 -20.43
CA GLU A 239 8.38 7.39 -20.03
C GLU A 239 7.59 6.81 -21.20
N LYS A 240 6.81 5.74 -20.93
CA LYS A 240 5.87 5.14 -21.89
C LYS A 240 4.46 5.17 -21.30
N VAL A 241 3.54 5.89 -21.95
CA VAL A 241 2.13 5.95 -21.55
C VAL A 241 1.48 4.57 -21.63
N VAL A 242 0.63 4.27 -20.64
CA VAL A 242 -0.23 3.08 -20.60
C VAL A 242 -1.69 3.54 -20.73
N PRO A 243 -2.33 3.28 -21.87
CA PRO A 243 -3.69 3.76 -22.17
C PRO A 243 -4.79 2.90 -21.53
N GLY A 244 -6.05 3.27 -21.77
CA GLY A 244 -7.23 2.47 -21.50
C GLY A 244 -7.82 2.62 -20.11
N LEU A 245 -7.22 3.44 -19.22
CA LEU A 245 -7.82 3.72 -17.92
C LEU A 245 -9.15 4.44 -18.09
N GLN A 246 -10.23 3.85 -17.57
CA GLN A 246 -11.54 4.48 -17.51
C GLN A 246 -11.51 5.63 -16.51
N ASP A 247 -12.23 6.72 -16.79
CA ASP A 247 -12.33 7.90 -15.94
C ASP A 247 -10.95 8.36 -15.39
N PRO A 248 -9.97 8.67 -16.24
CA PRO A 248 -8.62 9.01 -15.78
C PRO A 248 -8.59 10.26 -14.88
N ALA A 249 -9.60 11.13 -14.97
CA ALA A 249 -9.76 12.30 -14.10
C ALA A 249 -10.13 11.93 -12.65
N PHE A 250 -10.55 10.69 -12.38
CA PHE A 250 -10.95 10.20 -11.06
C PHE A 250 -9.82 9.44 -10.35
N GLY A 251 -8.56 9.80 -10.58
CA GLY A 251 -7.41 9.20 -9.91
C GLY A 251 -7.23 9.61 -8.45
N ASP A 252 -7.86 10.72 -8.04
CA ASP A 252 -7.73 11.26 -6.69
C ASP A 252 -8.26 10.29 -5.65
N GLN A 253 -7.40 9.96 -4.66
CA GLN A 253 -7.72 9.06 -3.55
C GLN A 253 -8.26 7.67 -3.98
N ALA A 254 -7.94 7.24 -5.20
CA ALA A 254 -8.11 5.86 -5.61
C ALA A 254 -7.12 4.96 -4.86
N ALA A 255 -7.44 3.69 -4.68
CA ALA A 255 -6.45 2.70 -4.30
C ALA A 255 -5.89 1.98 -5.53
N SER A 256 -4.69 1.44 -5.42
CA SER A 256 -4.17 0.49 -6.41
C SER A 256 -3.28 -0.56 -5.77
N VAL A 257 -3.28 -1.77 -6.35
CA VAL A 257 -2.53 -2.92 -5.83
C VAL A 257 -1.90 -3.71 -6.97
N LEU A 258 -0.72 -4.28 -6.70
CA LEU A 258 -0.13 -5.32 -7.54
C LEU A 258 -0.84 -6.65 -7.19
N LEU A 259 -1.69 -7.13 -8.09
CA LEU A 259 -2.50 -8.34 -7.86
C LEU A 259 -1.63 -9.57 -7.59
N PRO A 260 -2.04 -10.43 -6.64
CA PRO A 260 -1.31 -11.63 -6.31
C PRO A 260 -1.43 -12.72 -7.40
N PRO A 261 -0.35 -13.47 -7.66
CA PRO A 261 1.00 -13.22 -7.18
C PRO A 261 1.72 -12.12 -7.99
N ALA A 262 2.70 -11.47 -7.37
CA ALA A 262 3.49 -10.38 -7.97
C ALA A 262 4.14 -10.79 -9.31
N GLN A 263 4.44 -12.07 -9.48
CA GLN A 263 4.96 -12.63 -10.73
C GLN A 263 4.03 -12.39 -11.93
N ASN A 264 2.74 -12.21 -11.72
CA ASN A 264 1.78 -11.95 -12.81
C ASN A 264 1.88 -10.54 -13.37
N GLN A 265 2.46 -9.61 -12.63
CA GLN A 265 2.66 -8.21 -13.05
C GLN A 265 1.33 -7.54 -13.49
N ALA A 266 0.25 -7.87 -12.82
CA ALA A 266 -1.05 -7.25 -13.03
C ALA A 266 -1.31 -6.19 -11.95
N VAL A 267 -1.60 -4.96 -12.35
CA VAL A 267 -1.94 -3.88 -11.43
C VAL A 267 -3.41 -3.52 -11.57
N MET A 268 -4.10 -3.45 -10.45
CA MET A 268 -5.49 -3.05 -10.35
C MET A 268 -5.58 -1.66 -9.72
N ILE A 269 -6.41 -0.78 -10.33
CA ILE A 269 -6.83 0.50 -9.76
C ILE A 269 -8.30 0.41 -9.38
N ILE A 270 -8.67 0.97 -8.22
CA ILE A 270 -9.98 0.78 -7.59
C ILE A 270 -10.53 2.13 -7.13
N GLY A 271 -11.76 2.45 -7.51
CA GLY A 271 -12.46 3.64 -7.04
C GLY A 271 -11.76 4.94 -7.40
N GLY A 272 -11.75 5.88 -6.47
CA GLY A 272 -11.23 7.22 -6.64
C GLY A 272 -12.32 8.23 -6.90
N GLY A 273 -11.94 9.47 -7.18
CA GLY A 273 -12.91 10.52 -7.40
C GLY A 273 -12.33 11.82 -7.91
N SER A 274 -13.17 12.83 -7.87
CA SER A 274 -12.85 14.25 -8.00
C SER A 274 -13.28 14.99 -6.72
N ALA A 275 -13.24 16.30 -6.72
CA ALA A 275 -13.77 17.10 -5.61
C ALA A 275 -15.29 16.90 -5.38
N THR A 276 -16.04 16.51 -6.41
CA THR A 276 -17.51 16.49 -6.37
C THR A 276 -18.16 15.14 -6.65
N ALA A 277 -17.37 14.14 -7.09
CA ALA A 277 -17.91 12.83 -7.49
C ALA A 277 -16.90 11.72 -7.21
N THR A 278 -17.41 10.51 -6.99
CA THR A 278 -16.62 9.28 -6.88
C THR A 278 -17.00 8.29 -7.97
N THR A 279 -16.08 7.39 -8.28
CA THR A 279 -16.31 6.28 -9.22
C THR A 279 -16.23 4.93 -8.50
N ASN A 280 -16.98 3.97 -9.00
CA ASN A 280 -16.92 2.58 -8.56
C ASN A 280 -16.05 1.71 -9.50
N ARG A 281 -15.34 2.36 -10.43
CA ARG A 281 -14.53 1.67 -11.44
C ARG A 281 -13.51 0.75 -10.80
N VAL A 282 -13.23 -0.33 -11.51
CA VAL A 282 -12.09 -1.21 -11.28
C VAL A 282 -11.48 -1.51 -12.64
N ASN A 283 -10.22 -1.15 -12.83
CA ASN A 283 -9.49 -1.43 -14.04
C ASN A 283 -8.23 -2.23 -13.71
N ILE A 284 -7.87 -3.15 -14.59
CA ILE A 284 -6.69 -4.00 -14.44
C ILE A 284 -5.82 -3.85 -15.68
N VAL A 285 -4.52 -3.75 -15.49
CA VAL A 285 -3.52 -3.77 -16.56
C VAL A 285 -2.57 -4.93 -16.38
N ASN A 286 -2.35 -5.71 -17.44
CA ASN A 286 -1.30 -6.73 -17.49
C ASN A 286 -0.01 -6.11 -18.06
N LEU A 287 0.96 -5.87 -17.19
CA LEU A 287 2.23 -5.21 -17.54
C LEU A 287 3.26 -6.15 -18.18
N LYS A 288 2.94 -7.46 -18.33
CA LYS A 288 3.69 -8.40 -19.16
C LYS A 288 3.33 -8.32 -20.65
N ALA A 289 2.20 -7.72 -20.98
CA ALA A 289 1.79 -7.58 -22.37
C ALA A 289 2.79 -6.69 -23.14
N THR A 290 2.99 -6.95 -24.41
CA THR A 290 3.86 -6.14 -25.29
C THR A 290 3.41 -4.67 -25.34
N ASN A 291 2.10 -4.46 -25.37
CA ASN A 291 1.46 -3.15 -25.30
C ASN A 291 0.45 -3.14 -24.14
N PRO A 292 0.92 -2.85 -22.90
CA PRO A 292 0.03 -2.84 -21.76
C PRO A 292 -1.09 -1.81 -21.94
N THR A 293 -2.31 -2.23 -21.65
CA THR A 293 -3.51 -1.39 -21.75
C THR A 293 -4.44 -1.77 -20.60
N TYR A 294 -5.00 -0.79 -19.92
CA TYR A 294 -6.03 -1.04 -18.92
C TYR A 294 -7.30 -1.60 -19.56
N VAL A 295 -7.90 -2.56 -18.89
CA VAL A 295 -9.23 -3.09 -19.23
C VAL A 295 -10.14 -2.98 -18.01
N GLY A 296 -11.43 -2.75 -18.26
CA GLY A 296 -12.44 -2.74 -17.21
C GLY A 296 -12.58 -4.11 -16.56
N SER A 297 -12.88 -4.12 -15.27
CA SER A 297 -13.17 -5.31 -14.48
C SER A 297 -14.52 -5.16 -13.78
N ARG A 298 -14.91 -6.11 -12.92
CA ARG A 298 -16.13 -6.01 -12.11
C ARG A 298 -16.04 -4.83 -11.16
N PHE A 299 -17.02 -3.94 -11.18
CA PHE A 299 -17.04 -2.72 -10.38
C PHE A 299 -17.27 -3.00 -8.88
N LEU A 300 -16.80 -2.08 -8.03
CA LEU A 300 -17.29 -1.98 -6.65
C LEU A 300 -18.80 -1.78 -6.64
N LYS A 301 -19.47 -2.23 -5.59
CA LYS A 301 -20.91 -1.97 -5.42
C LYS A 301 -21.22 -0.47 -5.37
N ASN A 302 -20.34 0.32 -4.76
CA ASN A 302 -20.51 1.76 -4.62
C ASN A 302 -19.20 2.48 -4.89
N GLY A 303 -19.29 3.63 -5.56
CA GLY A 303 -18.13 4.52 -5.73
C GLY A 303 -17.62 5.03 -4.40
N ARG A 304 -16.29 5.09 -4.25
CA ARG A 304 -15.63 5.64 -3.07
C ARG A 304 -14.22 6.15 -3.37
N LYS A 305 -13.80 7.15 -2.62
CA LYS A 305 -12.42 7.64 -2.53
C LYS A 305 -11.91 7.52 -1.09
N HIS A 306 -10.63 7.73 -0.83
CA HIS A 306 -9.98 7.49 0.47
C HIS A 306 -10.04 6.03 0.94
N LEU A 307 -10.21 5.10 0.02
CA LEU A 307 -10.31 3.69 0.34
C LEU A 307 -8.93 3.08 0.59
N SER A 308 -8.90 2.04 1.40
CA SER A 308 -7.73 1.20 1.61
C SER A 308 -7.90 -0.13 0.89
N ALA A 309 -6.84 -0.63 0.26
CA ALA A 309 -6.80 -1.95 -0.37
C ALA A 309 -5.65 -2.77 0.21
N VAL A 310 -5.94 -3.97 0.71
CA VAL A 310 -5.01 -4.84 1.42
C VAL A 310 -4.96 -6.21 0.77
N LEU A 311 -3.76 -6.69 0.44
CA LEU A 311 -3.55 -8.06 -0.02
C LEU A 311 -3.69 -9.03 1.15
N LEU A 312 -4.56 -10.02 1.02
CA LEU A 312 -4.73 -11.07 2.01
C LEU A 312 -3.89 -12.32 1.66
N PRO A 313 -3.51 -13.13 2.68
CA PRO A 313 -2.70 -14.33 2.45
C PRO A 313 -3.39 -15.41 1.61
N ASP A 314 -4.71 -15.38 1.50
CA ASP A 314 -5.52 -16.25 0.62
C ASP A 314 -5.52 -15.80 -0.84
N ARG A 315 -4.69 -14.80 -1.19
CA ARG A 315 -4.53 -14.22 -2.52
C ARG A 315 -5.72 -13.39 -3.01
N THR A 316 -6.57 -12.91 -2.11
CA THR A 316 -7.63 -11.95 -2.39
C THR A 316 -7.22 -10.52 -2.05
N VAL A 317 -8.01 -9.54 -2.49
CA VAL A 317 -7.82 -8.11 -2.18
C VAL A 317 -8.99 -7.63 -1.34
N PHE A 318 -8.71 -7.23 -0.12
CA PHE A 318 -9.68 -6.65 0.81
C PHE A 318 -9.75 -5.14 0.64
N VAL A 319 -10.95 -4.58 0.55
CA VAL A 319 -11.20 -3.14 0.40
C VAL A 319 -12.11 -2.65 1.50
N CYS A 320 -11.67 -1.61 2.19
CA CYS A 320 -12.40 -0.98 3.28
C CYS A 320 -12.19 0.54 3.29
N ASN A 321 -12.72 1.25 4.27
CA ASN A 321 -12.62 2.70 4.43
C ASN A 321 -13.21 3.50 3.24
N GLY A 322 -13.08 4.82 3.32
CA GLY A 322 -13.44 5.76 2.26
C GLY A 322 -14.84 6.33 2.39
N SER A 323 -15.17 7.21 1.45
CA SER A 323 -16.44 7.93 1.40
C SER A 323 -16.95 8.08 -0.04
N ARG A 324 -18.25 8.36 -0.17
CA ARG A 324 -18.90 8.72 -1.45
C ARG A 324 -18.62 10.17 -1.86
N MET A 325 -18.32 11.02 -0.92
CA MET A 325 -18.06 12.44 -1.15
C MET A 325 -16.92 12.88 -0.26
N ASP A 326 -15.85 13.25 -0.88
CA ASP A 326 -14.66 13.82 -0.28
C ASP A 326 -14.42 13.41 1.21
N GLU A 327 -14.04 14.32 2.06
CA GLU A 327 -13.71 14.07 3.48
C GLU A 327 -14.97 14.04 4.39
N ASN A 328 -16.14 13.82 3.83
CA ASN A 328 -17.40 13.86 4.55
C ASN A 328 -17.69 12.54 5.28
N THR A 329 -17.55 12.54 6.61
CA THR A 329 -17.81 11.38 7.47
C THR A 329 -19.25 10.84 7.36
N ALA A 330 -20.26 11.71 7.15
CA ALA A 330 -21.65 11.27 6.95
C ALA A 330 -21.85 10.50 5.64
N GLN A 331 -20.91 10.62 4.70
CA GLN A 331 -20.90 9.88 3.44
C GLN A 331 -19.91 8.69 3.46
N SER A 332 -19.37 8.36 4.63
CA SER A 332 -18.44 7.25 4.80
C SER A 332 -19.03 5.93 4.34
N MET A 333 -18.18 5.11 3.70
CA MET A 333 -18.52 3.80 3.20
C MET A 333 -18.12 2.73 4.23
N LEU A 334 -19.09 2.31 5.06
CA LEU A 334 -18.90 1.23 6.04
C LEU A 334 -18.80 -0.17 5.41
N PRO A 335 -19.55 -0.51 4.31
CA PRO A 335 -19.41 -1.81 3.66
C PRO A 335 -18.00 -2.07 3.19
N ALA A 336 -17.45 -3.25 3.56
CA ALA A 336 -16.19 -3.76 3.05
C ALA A 336 -16.45 -4.85 2.01
N GLU A 337 -15.48 -5.03 1.11
CA GLU A 337 -15.60 -5.95 -0.03
C GLU A 337 -14.28 -6.69 -0.23
N ILE A 338 -14.35 -7.94 -0.69
CA ILE A 338 -13.18 -8.75 -1.08
C ILE A 338 -13.27 -9.04 -2.57
N TYR A 339 -12.20 -8.75 -3.29
CA TYR A 339 -12.01 -9.13 -4.69
C TYR A 339 -11.23 -10.42 -4.80
N ASN A 340 -11.77 -11.37 -5.56
CA ASN A 340 -11.08 -12.60 -5.92
C ASN A 340 -10.54 -12.50 -7.35
N PRO A 341 -9.23 -12.40 -7.57
CA PRO A 341 -8.66 -12.24 -8.91
C PRO A 341 -8.80 -13.47 -9.82
N VAL A 342 -9.04 -14.66 -9.25
CA VAL A 342 -9.23 -15.89 -10.02
C VAL A 342 -10.62 -15.94 -10.67
N THR A 343 -11.65 -15.53 -9.91
CA THR A 343 -13.04 -15.53 -10.38
C THR A 343 -13.47 -14.18 -10.95
N ASN A 344 -12.62 -13.16 -10.85
CA ASN A 344 -12.94 -11.77 -11.21
C ASN A 344 -14.27 -11.32 -10.59
N SER A 345 -14.42 -11.50 -9.28
CA SER A 345 -15.67 -11.18 -8.58
C SER A 345 -15.44 -10.50 -7.25
N TRP A 346 -16.40 -9.67 -6.85
CA TRP A 346 -16.48 -9.02 -5.54
C TRP A 346 -17.45 -9.75 -4.65
N THR A 347 -17.07 -9.91 -3.38
CA THR A 347 -17.93 -10.43 -2.32
C THR A 347 -18.05 -9.38 -1.22
N ALA A 348 -19.27 -9.02 -0.87
CA ALA A 348 -19.52 -8.19 0.30
C ALA A 348 -19.20 -8.96 1.57
N VAL A 349 -18.53 -8.31 2.50
CA VAL A 349 -18.15 -8.88 3.81
C VAL A 349 -18.71 -8.00 4.93
N ALA A 350 -18.47 -8.39 6.20
CA ALA A 350 -18.94 -7.62 7.34
C ALA A 350 -18.58 -6.14 7.21
N LYS A 351 -19.53 -5.27 7.52
CA LYS A 351 -19.33 -3.82 7.47
C LYS A 351 -18.56 -3.32 8.69
N GLN A 352 -17.72 -2.30 8.48
CA GLN A 352 -17.03 -1.58 9.55
C GLN A 352 -18.03 -0.92 10.53
N ASN A 353 -17.60 -0.73 11.77
CA ASN A 353 -18.37 0.02 12.76
C ASN A 353 -17.96 1.51 12.78
N ILE A 354 -16.72 1.82 12.38
CA ILE A 354 -16.13 3.15 12.48
C ILE A 354 -16.03 3.78 11.08
N PRO A 355 -16.65 4.97 10.87
CA PRO A 355 -16.45 5.75 9.66
C PRO A 355 -14.99 6.20 9.53
N ARG A 356 -14.32 5.86 8.42
CA ARG A 356 -12.95 6.27 8.14
C ARG A 356 -12.87 6.87 6.75
N VAL A 357 -12.38 8.09 6.69
CA VAL A 357 -12.22 8.87 5.47
C VAL A 357 -10.74 9.24 5.27
N TYR A 358 -10.45 10.45 4.86
CA TYR A 358 -9.10 10.98 4.68
C TYR A 358 -8.19 10.73 5.90
N HIS A 359 -6.91 10.47 5.68
CA HIS A 359 -5.92 10.13 6.72
C HIS A 359 -6.22 8.82 7.48
N SER A 360 -6.89 7.87 6.85
CA SER A 360 -7.04 6.54 7.41
C SER A 360 -6.08 5.54 6.79
N VAL A 361 -5.75 4.49 7.54
CA VAL A 361 -4.87 3.41 7.13
C VAL A 361 -5.52 2.04 7.38
N ALA A 362 -5.11 1.04 6.61
CA ALA A 362 -5.40 -0.37 6.84
C ALA A 362 -4.13 -1.19 6.60
N LEU A 363 -3.86 -2.17 7.47
CA LEU A 363 -2.60 -2.93 7.49
C LEU A 363 -2.88 -4.42 7.72
N LEU A 364 -2.31 -5.28 6.88
CA LEU A 364 -2.29 -6.72 7.14
C LEU A 364 -1.40 -7.02 8.35
N LEU A 365 -1.93 -7.74 9.33
CA LEU A 365 -1.20 -8.22 10.51
C LEU A 365 -0.56 -9.60 10.25
N PRO A 366 0.48 -9.98 11.03
CA PRO A 366 1.15 -11.28 10.85
C PRO A 366 0.24 -12.48 11.07
N ASP A 367 -0.84 -12.33 11.81
CA ASP A 367 -1.83 -13.40 12.00
C ASP A 367 -2.87 -13.50 10.87
N GLY A 368 -2.81 -12.59 9.88
CA GLY A 368 -3.72 -12.57 8.73
C GLY A 368 -4.96 -11.70 8.93
N ARG A 369 -5.16 -11.06 10.09
CA ARG A 369 -6.20 -10.04 10.30
C ARG A 369 -5.79 -8.71 9.69
N VAL A 370 -6.74 -7.78 9.56
CA VAL A 370 -6.46 -6.42 9.08
C VAL A 370 -6.79 -5.41 10.17
N ALA A 371 -5.81 -4.60 10.56
CA ALA A 371 -6.02 -3.47 11.45
C ALA A 371 -6.37 -2.22 10.66
N THR A 372 -7.37 -1.46 11.11
CA THR A 372 -7.71 -0.14 10.56
C THR A 372 -7.63 0.93 11.64
N ALA A 373 -7.14 2.11 11.25
CA ALA A 373 -6.91 3.21 12.14
C ALA A 373 -7.01 4.55 11.42
N GLY A 374 -7.10 5.64 12.16
CA GLY A 374 -7.09 6.99 11.61
C GLY A 374 -8.40 7.41 10.96
N GLY A 375 -8.39 8.61 10.46
CA GLY A 375 -9.47 9.36 9.85
C GLY A 375 -9.47 10.80 10.36
N ASN A 376 -9.35 11.77 9.45
CA ASN A 376 -9.30 13.18 9.81
C ASN A 376 -10.08 13.97 8.75
N PRO A 377 -11.42 14.03 8.86
CA PRO A 377 -12.29 14.68 7.88
C PRO A 377 -12.07 16.20 7.80
N GLN A 378 -11.53 16.79 8.84
CA GLN A 378 -11.10 18.19 8.90
C GLN A 378 -10.05 18.37 9.97
N ARG A 379 -9.27 19.44 9.88
CA ARG A 379 -8.24 19.78 10.88
C ARG A 379 -8.81 19.70 12.30
N ARG A 380 -8.09 18.97 13.20
CA ARG A 380 -8.43 18.78 14.63
C ARG A 380 -9.66 17.91 14.89
N VAL A 381 -10.17 17.20 13.89
CA VAL A 381 -11.22 16.20 14.06
C VAL A 381 -10.60 14.84 13.78
N ASP A 382 -10.14 14.17 14.83
CA ASP A 382 -9.31 12.98 14.73
C ASP A 382 -10.10 11.73 15.13
N GLU A 383 -10.11 10.72 14.28
CA GLU A 383 -10.61 9.40 14.62
C GLU A 383 -9.48 8.55 15.21
N LEU A 384 -9.50 8.34 16.49
CA LEU A 384 -8.46 7.65 17.25
C LEU A 384 -8.82 6.19 17.58
N ARG A 385 -10.08 5.78 17.41
CA ARG A 385 -10.49 4.39 17.67
C ARG A 385 -9.81 3.44 16.69
N LEU A 386 -9.54 2.25 17.16
CA LEU A 386 -8.93 1.16 16.40
C LEU A 386 -9.94 0.06 16.15
N GLU A 387 -9.84 -0.57 15.00
CA GLU A 387 -10.73 -1.64 14.60
C GLU A 387 -9.96 -2.74 13.87
N ILE A 388 -10.26 -4.01 14.17
CA ILE A 388 -9.62 -5.16 13.54
C ILE A 388 -10.69 -5.96 12.79
N TYR A 389 -10.41 -6.21 11.51
CA TYR A 389 -11.16 -7.13 10.68
C TYR A 389 -10.56 -8.54 10.75
N SER A 390 -11.37 -9.52 11.06
CA SER A 390 -11.04 -10.95 11.03
C SER A 390 -11.70 -11.58 9.81
N PRO A 391 -10.96 -11.91 8.74
CA PRO A 391 -11.50 -12.61 7.58
C PRO A 391 -12.08 -13.98 7.94
N ALA A 392 -12.96 -14.53 7.10
CA ALA A 392 -13.65 -15.79 7.33
C ALA A 392 -12.70 -16.97 7.61
N TYR A 393 -11.50 -16.99 7.03
CA TYR A 393 -10.51 -18.04 7.30
C TYR A 393 -10.01 -18.07 8.75
N MET A 394 -10.24 -17.00 9.53
CA MET A 394 -9.87 -16.97 10.96
C MET A 394 -10.67 -17.96 11.81
N SER A 395 -11.84 -18.39 11.34
CA SER A 395 -12.69 -19.40 12.01
C SER A 395 -12.33 -20.85 11.60
N GLN A 396 -11.38 -21.03 10.68
CA GLN A 396 -10.98 -22.33 10.18
C GLN A 396 -9.78 -22.91 10.94
N SER A 397 -9.59 -24.23 10.84
CA SER A 397 -8.35 -24.88 11.32
C SER A 397 -7.19 -24.47 10.42
N ARG A 398 -6.23 -23.74 10.96
CA ARG A 398 -5.14 -23.12 10.20
C ARG A 398 -3.91 -24.03 10.16
N PRO A 399 -3.21 -24.11 9.01
CA PRO A 399 -1.93 -24.81 8.94
C PRO A 399 -0.88 -24.12 9.82
N ILE A 400 0.11 -24.90 10.27
CA ILE A 400 1.15 -24.45 11.20
C ILE A 400 2.51 -24.51 10.51
N ILE A 401 3.27 -23.43 10.52
CA ILE A 401 4.70 -23.43 10.22
C ILE A 401 5.44 -23.78 11.53
N GLN A 402 5.97 -24.99 11.62
CA GLN A 402 6.78 -25.41 12.78
C GLN A 402 8.17 -24.77 12.76
N SER A 403 8.77 -24.70 11.57
CA SER A 403 10.01 -23.97 11.37
C SER A 403 10.22 -23.60 9.90
N ALA A 404 10.88 -22.47 9.67
CA ALA A 404 11.38 -22.01 8.38
C ALA A 404 12.65 -21.17 8.62
N PRO A 405 13.56 -21.04 7.63
CA PRO A 405 14.75 -20.19 7.75
C PRO A 405 14.37 -18.71 7.92
N GLN A 406 15.10 -18.01 8.79
CA GLN A 406 14.94 -16.55 8.93
C GLN A 406 15.64 -15.77 7.82
N GLY A 407 16.64 -16.36 7.14
CA GLY A 407 17.36 -15.78 6.01
C GLY A 407 17.17 -16.62 4.75
N LEU A 408 16.81 -15.98 3.65
CA LEU A 408 16.62 -16.58 2.34
C LEU A 408 17.53 -15.91 1.32
N SER A 409 18.05 -16.69 0.39
CA SER A 409 18.84 -16.18 -0.74
C SER A 409 18.09 -16.37 -2.04
N TYR A 410 18.25 -15.43 -2.96
CA TYR A 410 17.61 -15.45 -4.28
C TYR A 410 17.97 -16.72 -5.08
N GLY A 411 16.97 -17.30 -5.72
CA GLY A 411 17.12 -18.50 -6.56
C GLY A 411 17.38 -19.80 -5.80
N LEU A 412 17.54 -19.75 -4.46
CA LEU A 412 17.85 -20.94 -3.67
C LEU A 412 16.60 -21.62 -3.12
N GLN A 413 16.75 -22.92 -2.89
CA GLN A 413 15.74 -23.74 -2.23
C GLN A 413 15.85 -23.64 -0.72
N PHE A 414 14.71 -23.76 -0.02
CA PHE A 414 14.67 -23.90 1.42
C PHE A 414 13.54 -24.83 1.85
N THR A 415 13.58 -25.28 3.09
CA THR A 415 12.59 -26.22 3.64
C THR A 415 11.72 -25.52 4.69
N ILE A 416 10.41 -25.76 4.59
CA ILE A 416 9.43 -25.38 5.62
C ILE A 416 8.95 -26.67 6.29
N GLN A 417 9.03 -26.74 7.60
CA GLN A 417 8.46 -27.83 8.38
C GLN A 417 7.02 -27.52 8.74
N THR A 418 6.12 -28.41 8.42
CA THR A 418 4.68 -28.33 8.73
C THR A 418 4.06 -29.73 8.78
N PRO A 419 3.26 -30.05 9.83
CA PRO A 419 2.58 -31.34 9.89
C PRO A 419 1.46 -31.49 8.84
N GLN A 420 1.06 -30.41 8.18
CA GLN A 420 0.03 -30.37 7.15
C GLN A 420 0.60 -30.32 5.72
N ALA A 421 1.85 -30.72 5.48
CA ALA A 421 2.53 -30.55 4.19
C ALA A 421 1.74 -31.09 3.00
N ALA A 422 1.03 -32.21 3.16
CA ALA A 422 0.20 -32.82 2.11
C ALA A 422 -0.95 -31.90 1.65
N ASN A 423 -1.47 -31.05 2.56
CA ASN A 423 -2.64 -30.22 2.33
C ASN A 423 -2.29 -28.76 1.96
N ILE A 424 -1.01 -28.40 1.87
CA ILE A 424 -0.60 -27.04 1.54
C ILE A 424 -0.72 -26.83 0.03
N LYS A 425 -1.48 -25.82 -0.36
CA LYS A 425 -1.69 -25.39 -1.74
C LYS A 425 -0.66 -24.34 -2.16
N TRP A 426 -0.43 -23.33 -1.30
CA TRP A 426 0.43 -22.19 -1.61
C TRP A 426 1.43 -21.92 -0.50
N VAL A 427 2.60 -21.50 -0.91
CA VAL A 427 3.58 -20.80 -0.07
C VAL A 427 3.73 -19.39 -0.62
N SER A 428 3.65 -18.39 0.24
CA SER A 428 3.67 -16.99 -0.17
C SER A 428 4.55 -16.17 0.76
N LEU A 429 5.31 -15.24 0.18
CA LEU A 429 6.02 -14.20 0.90
C LEU A 429 5.27 -12.89 0.70
N ILE A 430 4.74 -12.30 1.77
CA ILE A 430 4.05 -11.01 1.73
C ILE A 430 4.94 -9.96 2.35
N ARG A 431 5.28 -8.92 1.56
CA ARG A 431 6.04 -7.79 2.05
C ARG A 431 5.18 -6.96 3.00
N PRO A 432 5.68 -6.58 4.19
CA PRO A 432 4.91 -5.79 5.14
C PRO A 432 4.52 -4.44 4.55
N MET A 433 3.32 -4.00 4.89
CA MET A 433 2.74 -2.76 4.40
C MET A 433 3.38 -1.54 5.05
N ALA A 434 3.50 -0.47 4.26
CA ALA A 434 3.84 0.87 4.69
C ALA A 434 2.92 1.85 3.95
N THR A 435 1.84 2.28 4.57
CA THR A 435 0.70 2.92 3.92
C THR A 435 0.38 4.30 4.47
N THR A 436 -0.09 5.17 3.60
CA THR A 436 -0.64 6.50 3.91
C THR A 436 -1.51 6.96 2.74
N HIS A 437 -2.58 7.73 2.99
CA HIS A 437 -3.36 8.41 1.93
C HIS A 437 -3.78 7.46 0.78
N SER A 438 -4.31 6.28 1.09
CA SER A 438 -4.67 5.22 0.11
C SER A 438 -3.49 4.64 -0.67
N CYS A 439 -2.26 5.11 -0.44
CA CYS A 439 -1.04 4.70 -1.13
C CYS A 439 -0.23 3.71 -0.30
N ASP A 440 0.10 2.57 -0.88
CA ASP A 440 1.06 1.60 -0.34
C ASP A 440 1.94 1.10 -1.48
N THR A 441 3.24 1.35 -1.40
CA THR A 441 4.23 0.93 -2.41
C THR A 441 4.97 -0.34 -2.02
N GLU A 442 4.74 -0.83 -0.80
CA GLU A 442 5.47 -1.96 -0.23
C GLU A 442 4.74 -3.28 -0.42
N GLN A 443 3.40 -3.31 -0.21
CA GLN A 443 2.67 -4.57 -0.22
C GLN A 443 2.78 -5.30 -1.56
N ARG A 444 3.20 -6.55 -1.48
CA ARG A 444 3.19 -7.51 -2.59
C ARG A 444 3.18 -8.92 -2.06
N LEU A 445 2.47 -9.79 -2.74
CA LEU A 445 2.48 -11.21 -2.47
C LEU A 445 3.31 -11.92 -3.54
N VAL A 446 4.43 -12.50 -3.13
CA VAL A 446 5.35 -13.25 -3.98
C VAL A 446 5.05 -14.74 -3.83
N ASP A 447 4.76 -15.40 -4.92
CA ASP A 447 4.57 -16.85 -4.94
C ASP A 447 5.91 -17.58 -4.78
N VAL A 448 5.90 -18.62 -3.95
CA VAL A 448 7.07 -19.48 -3.68
C VAL A 448 6.73 -20.90 -4.09
N PRO A 449 7.14 -21.33 -5.29
CA PRO A 449 6.77 -22.66 -5.82
C PRO A 449 7.20 -23.81 -4.92
N ILE A 450 6.30 -24.77 -4.74
CA ILE A 450 6.58 -26.03 -4.04
C ILE A 450 7.20 -27.01 -5.04
N ASN A 451 8.48 -27.35 -4.85
CA ASN A 451 9.21 -28.26 -5.72
C ASN A 451 8.81 -29.71 -5.43
N PHE A 452 8.82 -30.07 -4.15
CA PHE A 452 8.36 -31.35 -3.65
C PHE A 452 7.93 -31.24 -2.18
N ARG A 453 7.23 -32.24 -1.70
CA ARG A 453 6.77 -32.36 -0.32
C ARG A 453 6.91 -33.81 0.18
N ASN A 454 7.09 -33.95 1.49
CA ASN A 454 6.94 -35.22 2.19
C ASN A 454 5.82 -35.11 3.24
N ALA A 455 5.77 -36.03 4.19
CA ALA A 455 4.71 -36.03 5.21
C ALA A 455 4.72 -34.77 6.12
N THR A 456 5.88 -34.16 6.35
CA THR A 456 6.08 -33.09 7.36
C THR A 456 6.81 -31.87 6.84
N SER A 457 7.17 -31.81 5.57
CA SER A 457 7.91 -30.67 5.04
C SER A 457 7.59 -30.35 3.59
N LEU A 458 7.86 -29.09 3.22
CA LEU A 458 7.82 -28.55 1.87
C LEU A 458 9.22 -28.09 1.49
N ASN A 459 9.68 -28.49 0.31
CA ASN A 459 10.84 -27.86 -0.32
C ASN A 459 10.33 -26.84 -1.35
N VAL A 460 10.81 -25.61 -1.25
CA VAL A 460 10.32 -24.48 -2.02
C VAL A 460 11.49 -23.65 -2.56
N THR A 461 11.26 -22.85 -3.62
CA THR A 461 12.30 -22.01 -4.23
C THR A 461 11.96 -20.54 -4.14
N VAL A 462 12.89 -19.73 -3.64
CA VAL A 462 12.81 -18.25 -3.70
C VAL A 462 13.02 -17.79 -5.14
N THR A 463 12.25 -16.81 -5.61
CA THR A 463 12.53 -16.18 -6.91
C THR A 463 13.95 -15.64 -6.95
N ASP A 464 14.60 -15.72 -8.12
CA ASP A 464 15.89 -15.08 -8.39
C ASP A 464 15.77 -13.59 -8.77
N ASN A 465 14.56 -13.14 -9.03
CA ASN A 465 14.28 -11.79 -9.47
C ASN A 465 14.06 -10.83 -8.30
N ARG A 466 15.07 -9.98 -8.05
CA ARG A 466 15.05 -8.96 -7.00
C ARG A 466 13.97 -7.89 -7.19
N ASN A 467 13.46 -7.70 -8.38
CA ASN A 467 12.39 -6.73 -8.65
C ASN A 467 11.01 -7.31 -8.33
N ILE A 468 10.84 -8.63 -8.42
CA ILE A 468 9.62 -9.32 -7.95
C ILE A 468 9.59 -9.35 -6.42
N ALA A 469 10.73 -9.67 -5.80
CA ALA A 469 10.90 -9.69 -4.35
C ALA A 469 12.05 -8.75 -3.95
N PRO A 470 11.84 -7.43 -3.84
CA PRO A 470 12.87 -6.51 -3.36
C PRO A 470 13.51 -6.99 -2.04
N PRO A 471 14.82 -6.80 -1.86
CA PRO A 471 15.49 -7.29 -0.65
C PRO A 471 14.86 -6.68 0.60
N GLY A 472 14.73 -7.48 1.65
CA GLY A 472 14.11 -7.05 2.89
C GLY A 472 13.36 -8.15 3.63
N TRP A 473 12.55 -7.76 4.59
CA TRP A 473 11.78 -8.65 5.42
C TRP A 473 10.40 -8.95 4.80
N TYR A 474 9.97 -10.19 5.00
CA TYR A 474 8.69 -10.72 4.51
C TYR A 474 8.00 -11.55 5.58
N MET A 475 6.69 -11.54 5.53
CA MET A 475 5.81 -12.49 6.21
C MET A 475 5.69 -13.74 5.33
N LEU A 476 6.21 -14.87 5.78
CA LEU A 476 6.06 -16.16 5.12
C LEU A 476 4.77 -16.81 5.59
N PHE A 477 3.85 -17.09 4.67
CA PHE A 477 2.62 -17.82 4.89
C PHE A 477 2.60 -19.14 4.12
N ILE A 478 1.99 -20.16 4.68
CA ILE A 478 1.52 -21.35 3.96
C ILE A 478 0.00 -21.34 4.00
N SER A 479 -0.65 -21.70 2.90
CA SER A 479 -2.11 -21.76 2.82
C SER A 479 -2.54 -23.14 2.36
N ASP A 480 -3.58 -23.69 2.99
CA ASP A 480 -4.12 -25.01 2.65
C ASP A 480 -4.91 -25.02 1.33
N ASN A 481 -5.49 -26.19 1.00
CA ASN A 481 -6.28 -26.36 -0.23
C ASN A 481 -7.54 -25.48 -0.29
N ASN A 482 -8.05 -25.04 0.87
CA ASN A 482 -9.19 -24.14 0.98
C ASN A 482 -8.79 -22.65 0.95
N GLY A 483 -7.49 -22.34 0.92
CA GLY A 483 -6.96 -21.00 0.99
C GLY A 483 -6.77 -20.49 2.43
N THR A 484 -6.98 -21.33 3.46
CA THR A 484 -6.79 -20.95 4.86
C THR A 484 -5.31 -20.76 5.16
N PRO A 485 -4.85 -19.54 5.54
CA PRO A 485 -3.44 -19.26 5.78
C PRO A 485 -2.99 -19.65 7.20
N SER A 486 -1.70 -19.96 7.35
CA SER A 486 -1.03 -20.02 8.65
C SER A 486 -0.96 -18.63 9.32
N VAL A 487 -0.49 -18.57 10.56
CA VAL A 487 0.18 -17.37 11.08
C VAL A 487 1.51 -17.21 10.34
N ALA A 488 1.94 -15.99 10.11
CA ALA A 488 3.19 -15.72 9.41
C ALA A 488 4.43 -16.04 10.26
N THR A 489 5.48 -16.48 9.57
CA THR A 489 6.85 -16.48 10.10
C THR A 489 7.65 -15.42 9.39
N TRP A 490 8.42 -14.61 10.12
CA TRP A 490 9.26 -13.58 9.54
C TRP A 490 10.53 -14.17 8.92
N THR A 491 10.82 -13.76 7.70
CA THR A 491 12.03 -14.14 6.99
C THR A 491 12.58 -12.96 6.19
N ARG A 492 13.89 -12.93 5.97
CA ARG A 492 14.57 -11.88 5.20
C ARG A 492 15.14 -12.44 3.92
N ILE A 493 14.89 -11.78 2.79
CA ILE A 493 15.54 -12.06 1.51
C ILE A 493 16.72 -11.11 1.32
N SER A 494 17.91 -11.65 1.00
CA SER A 494 19.14 -10.87 0.77
C SER A 494 20.02 -11.47 -0.35
#